data_232ee01649b8c80c7b8d49528fec2620
#
_entry.id   232ee01649b8c80c7b8d49528fec2620
#
_cell.length_a   1.000
_cell.length_b   1.000
_cell.length_c   1.000
_cell.angle_alpha   90.00
_cell.angle_beta   90.00
_cell.angle_gamma   90.00
#
_symmetry.space_group_name_H-M   'P 1'
#
loop_
_entity.id
_entity.type
_entity.pdbx_description
1 polymer ?
#
loop_
_entity_poly.entity_id
_entity_poly.type
_entity_poly.pdbx_seq_one_letter_code
_entity_poly.pdbx_strand_id
1 'polypeptide(L)'
;MTFQDLISKLSDYWAAQGCLIQQPLDVEMGAGTMHPETFLRVLGPSAWNVAYVQPSRRPADGRFGENPNRLFKHHQFQVILKPAPDDVQDLYLQSLEACGIDLRAHDVRFEEDNWESPTLGAWGIGWQVLYDGLEITQFTYFQQAGGQDLSPISVELTYGLERFAMALQGVDNVYDLQWAPGVSYREVRLRDEIEQSKYAFGQVQLPEGQFAEFHRDMFNRNYDFAKALIDSGLVLPALDYCLKCSHLFNVLDASGSIGVTERTAYILRVRQLAVAIAKAWAGAEIAEGATHGS
;
A
#
# COMPACT_ATOMS: atom_id res chain seq x y z
N MET A 1 14.42 4.16 19.90
CA MET A 1 13.57 4.94 18.94
C MET A 1 12.16 4.42 19.04
N THR A 2 11.15 5.28 19.20
CA THR A 2 9.73 4.89 19.23
C THR A 2 9.18 4.75 17.81
N PHE A 3 7.99 4.19 17.67
CA PHE A 3 7.32 4.04 16.36
C PHE A 3 7.06 5.40 15.69
N GLN A 4 6.61 6.39 16.45
CA GLN A 4 6.41 7.74 15.92
C GLN A 4 7.72 8.46 15.53
N ASP A 5 8.82 8.21 16.26
CA ASP A 5 10.12 8.77 15.91
C ASP A 5 10.63 8.20 14.59
N LEU A 6 10.40 6.90 14.34
CA LEU A 6 10.76 6.24 13.07
C LEU A 6 10.05 6.93 11.89
N ILE A 7 8.75 7.17 12.00
CA ILE A 7 7.97 7.87 10.96
C ILE A 7 8.56 9.25 10.68
N SER A 8 8.84 10.03 11.74
CA SER A 8 9.40 11.37 11.61
C SER A 8 10.77 11.35 10.94
N LYS A 9 11.66 10.43 11.36
CA LYS A 9 13.00 10.31 10.79
C LYS A 9 13.01 9.89 9.32
N LEU A 10 12.18 8.93 8.93
CA LEU A 10 12.02 8.57 7.51
C LEU A 10 11.48 9.74 6.70
N SER A 11 10.50 10.48 7.24
CA SER A 11 9.94 11.66 6.58
C SER A 11 10.99 12.75 6.39
N ASP A 12 11.76 13.06 7.42
CA ASP A 12 12.84 14.06 7.36
C ASP A 12 13.94 13.66 6.37
N TYR A 13 14.34 12.37 6.41
CA TYR A 13 15.35 11.84 5.48
C TYR A 13 14.91 12.00 4.03
N TRP A 14 13.71 11.49 3.68
CA TRP A 14 13.23 11.52 2.30
C TRP A 14 12.86 12.93 1.83
N ALA A 15 12.42 13.80 2.73
CA ALA A 15 12.26 15.22 2.42
C ALA A 15 13.61 15.88 2.04
N ALA A 16 14.69 15.54 2.75
CA ALA A 16 16.05 16.01 2.43
C ALA A 16 16.57 15.44 1.10
N GLN A 17 16.08 14.28 0.65
CA GLN A 17 16.35 13.70 -0.67
C GLN A 17 15.43 14.28 -1.78
N GLY A 18 14.65 15.32 -1.49
CA GLY A 18 13.79 16.00 -2.46
C GLY A 18 12.42 15.36 -2.68
N CYS A 19 11.99 14.45 -1.83
CA CYS A 19 10.63 13.93 -1.87
C CYS A 19 9.63 14.93 -1.28
N LEU A 20 8.49 15.11 -1.95
CA LEU A 20 7.30 15.68 -1.35
C LEU A 20 6.80 14.75 -0.24
N ILE A 21 6.57 15.26 0.97
CA ILE A 21 5.95 14.48 2.04
C ILE A 21 4.44 14.67 1.97
N GLN A 22 3.76 13.61 1.53
CA GLN A 22 2.30 13.60 1.38
C GLN A 22 1.61 13.01 2.61
N GLN A 23 0.34 13.31 2.77
CA GLN A 23 -0.50 12.75 3.82
C GLN A 23 -1.09 11.40 3.38
N PRO A 24 -1.45 10.50 4.32
CA PRO A 24 -2.16 9.28 3.97
C PRO A 24 -3.51 9.58 3.31
N LEU A 25 -3.93 8.72 2.37
CA LEU A 25 -5.27 8.82 1.80
C LEU A 25 -6.29 8.31 2.82
N ASP A 26 -7.43 8.99 2.91
CA ASP A 26 -8.53 8.71 3.84
C ASP A 26 -9.56 7.69 3.30
N VAL A 27 -9.14 6.87 2.34
CA VAL A 27 -9.93 5.75 1.79
C VAL A 27 -9.22 4.43 2.09
N GLU A 28 -10.00 3.39 2.41
CA GLU A 28 -9.45 2.06 2.69
C GLU A 28 -8.71 1.49 1.48
N MET A 29 -7.49 1.00 1.71
CA MET A 29 -6.69 0.33 0.68
C MET A 29 -5.83 -0.78 1.25
N GLY A 30 -5.48 -1.75 0.42
CA GLY A 30 -4.69 -2.93 0.81
C GLY A 30 -3.18 -2.73 0.77
N ALA A 31 -2.71 -1.69 0.10
CA ALA A 31 -1.29 -1.35 -0.03
C ALA A 31 -1.10 0.12 -0.37
N GLY A 32 0.01 0.71 0.05
CA GLY A 32 0.39 2.08 -0.27
C GLY A 32 0.53 2.35 -1.77
N THR A 33 0.86 1.33 -2.56
CA THR A 33 0.89 1.38 -4.03
C THR A 33 -0.44 1.83 -4.66
N MET A 34 -1.56 1.61 -3.96
CA MET A 34 -2.90 2.00 -4.44
C MET A 34 -3.19 3.49 -4.25
N HIS A 35 -2.40 4.20 -3.47
CA HIS A 35 -2.51 5.65 -3.28
C HIS A 35 -2.35 6.39 -4.62
N PRO A 36 -3.12 7.45 -4.92
CA PRO A 36 -3.00 8.19 -6.19
C PRO A 36 -1.59 8.73 -6.43
N GLU A 37 -0.85 9.11 -5.41
CA GLU A 37 0.54 9.61 -5.53
C GLU A 37 1.54 8.52 -5.98
N THR A 38 1.18 7.25 -5.88
CA THR A 38 1.90 6.14 -6.52
C THR A 38 1.20 5.72 -7.79
N PHE A 39 0.00 5.14 -7.69
CA PHE A 39 -0.66 4.45 -8.80
C PHE A 39 -0.84 5.33 -10.05
N LEU A 40 -1.21 6.62 -9.87
CA LEU A 40 -1.40 7.53 -10.97
C LEU A 40 -0.09 8.23 -11.39
N ARG A 41 0.76 8.59 -10.42
CA ARG A 41 1.98 9.36 -10.69
C ARG A 41 3.11 8.55 -11.33
N VAL A 42 3.10 7.23 -11.23
CA VAL A 42 4.04 6.39 -12.00
C VAL A 42 3.72 6.36 -13.49
N LEU A 43 2.48 6.71 -13.87
CA LEU A 43 2.06 6.83 -15.27
C LEU A 43 2.64 8.09 -15.92
N GLY A 44 2.69 8.08 -17.27
CA GLY A 44 3.15 9.25 -18.03
C GLY A 44 4.64 9.56 -17.88
N PRO A 45 5.14 10.63 -18.50
CA PRO A 45 6.57 10.96 -18.57
C PRO A 45 7.05 11.85 -17.42
N SER A 46 6.16 12.46 -16.63
CA SER A 46 6.50 13.47 -15.64
C SER A 46 7.32 12.91 -14.50
N ALA A 47 8.40 13.58 -14.10
CA ALA A 47 9.19 13.23 -12.93
C ALA A 47 8.36 13.42 -11.64
N TRP A 48 8.52 12.52 -10.67
CA TRP A 48 7.78 12.56 -9.42
C TRP A 48 8.53 11.89 -8.28
N ASN A 49 8.78 12.61 -7.19
CA ASN A 49 9.38 12.08 -5.98
C ASN A 49 8.47 12.40 -4.79
N VAL A 50 8.01 11.36 -4.11
CA VAL A 50 7.06 11.49 -3.00
C VAL A 50 7.34 10.43 -1.95
N ALA A 51 7.07 10.78 -0.68
CA ALA A 51 7.06 9.83 0.42
C ALA A 51 5.85 10.08 1.34
N TYR A 52 5.28 9.02 1.90
CA TYR A 52 4.12 9.11 2.79
C TYR A 52 3.93 7.85 3.62
N VAL A 53 3.26 7.98 4.74
CA VAL A 53 2.74 6.84 5.50
C VAL A 53 1.36 6.48 4.96
N GLN A 54 1.11 5.20 4.72
CA GLN A 54 -0.23 4.71 4.35
C GLN A 54 -0.64 3.55 5.25
N PRO A 55 -1.67 3.72 6.07
CA PRO A 55 -2.34 2.60 6.72
C PRO A 55 -2.91 1.66 5.66
N SER A 56 -2.49 0.40 5.68
CA SER A 56 -2.90 -0.62 4.71
C SER A 56 -3.72 -1.69 5.41
N ARG A 57 -4.87 -2.04 4.84
CA ARG A 57 -5.81 -3.01 5.42
C ARG A 57 -5.77 -4.31 4.63
N ARG A 58 -5.51 -5.40 5.33
CA ARG A 58 -5.48 -6.77 4.80
C ARG A 58 -6.43 -7.66 5.59
N PRO A 59 -7.72 -7.71 5.24
CA PRO A 59 -8.74 -8.45 5.98
C PRO A 59 -8.37 -9.93 6.23
N ALA A 60 -7.77 -10.60 5.23
CA ALA A 60 -7.34 -11.99 5.36
C ALA A 60 -6.18 -12.21 6.35
N ASP A 61 -5.46 -11.16 6.73
CA ASP A 61 -4.34 -11.23 7.68
C ASP A 61 -4.75 -10.93 9.13
N GLY A 62 -6.02 -10.65 9.40
CA GLY A 62 -6.54 -10.51 10.76
C GLY A 62 -6.24 -11.76 11.61
N ARG A 63 -5.76 -11.55 12.83
CA ARG A 63 -5.37 -12.64 13.77
C ARG A 63 -5.80 -12.36 15.21
N PHE A 64 -6.77 -11.49 15.41
CA PHE A 64 -7.34 -11.18 16.74
C PHE A 64 -6.31 -10.69 17.78
N GLY A 65 -5.16 -10.18 17.32
CA GLY A 65 -4.05 -9.81 18.21
C GLY A 65 -3.23 -10.99 18.76
N GLU A 66 -3.42 -12.20 18.24
CA GLU A 66 -2.75 -13.42 18.70
C GLU A 66 -1.46 -13.74 17.90
N ASN A 67 -1.21 -13.05 16.79
CA ASN A 67 -0.01 -13.25 15.99
C ASN A 67 0.97 -12.07 16.17
N PRO A 68 2.27 -12.33 16.36
CA PRO A 68 3.25 -11.27 16.62
C PRO A 68 3.58 -10.40 15.40
N ASN A 69 3.30 -10.87 14.17
CA ASN A 69 3.80 -10.24 12.93
C ASN A 69 2.70 -9.98 11.89
N ARG A 70 1.51 -10.59 12.02
CA ARG A 70 0.39 -10.40 11.07
C ARG A 70 -0.70 -9.55 11.69
N LEU A 71 -1.14 -8.54 10.94
CA LEU A 71 -2.12 -7.56 11.36
C LEU A 71 -3.15 -7.34 10.27
N PHE A 72 -4.41 -7.15 10.65
CA PHE A 72 -5.46 -6.66 9.77
C PHE A 72 -5.06 -5.32 9.13
N LYS A 73 -4.49 -4.41 9.94
CA LYS A 73 -4.05 -3.08 9.49
C LYS A 73 -2.63 -2.81 9.99
N HIS A 74 -1.74 -2.53 9.04
CA HIS A 74 -0.35 -2.17 9.28
C HIS A 74 -0.03 -0.86 8.56
N HIS A 75 1.12 -0.26 8.88
CA HIS A 75 1.55 0.99 8.27
C HIS A 75 2.69 0.72 7.29
N GLN A 76 2.54 1.23 6.09
CA GLN A 76 3.62 1.26 5.10
C GLN A 76 4.15 2.69 5.00
N PHE A 77 5.47 2.86 5.05
CA PHE A 77 6.11 4.10 4.62
C PHE A 77 6.50 3.89 3.16
N GLN A 78 5.90 4.67 2.29
CA GLN A 78 5.98 4.52 0.85
C GLN A 78 6.86 5.62 0.28
N VAL A 79 7.79 5.25 -0.61
CA VAL A 79 8.62 6.21 -1.34
C VAL A 79 8.55 5.88 -2.82
N ILE A 80 8.32 6.88 -3.65
CA ILE A 80 8.39 6.79 -5.10
C ILE A 80 9.43 7.76 -5.61
N LEU A 81 10.36 7.25 -6.42
CA LEU A 81 11.33 8.06 -7.16
C LEU A 81 11.17 7.80 -8.65
N LYS A 82 10.84 8.83 -9.40
CA LYS A 82 10.61 8.77 -10.85
C LYS A 82 11.30 9.92 -11.56
N PRO A 83 12.25 9.66 -12.46
CA PRO A 83 12.81 8.35 -12.80
C PRO A 83 13.53 7.70 -11.61
N ALA A 84 13.68 6.38 -11.65
CA ALA A 84 14.48 5.65 -10.66
C ALA A 84 15.94 6.11 -10.73
N PRO A 85 16.56 6.58 -9.62
CA PRO A 85 17.97 6.94 -9.61
C PRO A 85 18.86 5.70 -9.60
N ASP A 86 20.07 5.81 -10.17
CA ASP A 86 21.01 4.71 -10.26
C ASP A 86 21.54 4.26 -8.89
N ASP A 87 21.57 5.17 -7.92
CA ASP A 87 22.10 4.98 -6.55
C ASP A 87 21.02 4.71 -5.50
N VAL A 88 19.83 4.28 -5.93
CA VAL A 88 18.68 4.11 -5.01
C VAL A 88 18.94 3.11 -3.87
N GLN A 89 19.76 2.09 -4.10
CA GLN A 89 20.14 1.16 -3.03
C GLN A 89 20.96 1.85 -1.95
N ASP A 90 21.92 2.71 -2.34
CA ASP A 90 22.72 3.49 -1.41
C ASP A 90 21.86 4.49 -0.63
N LEU A 91 20.93 5.19 -1.31
CA LEU A 91 19.95 6.06 -0.66
C LEU A 91 19.10 5.30 0.36
N TYR A 92 18.66 4.11 0.01
CA TYR A 92 17.89 3.27 0.94
C TYR A 92 18.73 2.88 2.16
N LEU A 93 19.96 2.36 1.97
CA LEU A 93 20.85 1.98 3.08
C LEU A 93 21.13 3.18 4.00
N GLN A 94 21.38 4.35 3.43
CA GLN A 94 21.54 5.59 4.20
C GLN A 94 20.27 5.95 4.99
N SER A 95 19.08 5.63 4.48
CA SER A 95 17.82 5.84 5.23
C SER A 95 17.73 4.95 6.46
N LEU A 96 18.24 3.72 6.38
CA LEU A 96 18.34 2.81 7.54
C LEU A 96 19.32 3.35 8.59
N GLU A 97 20.50 3.83 8.15
CA GLU A 97 21.48 4.46 9.04
C GLU A 97 20.92 5.73 9.69
N ALA A 98 20.19 6.58 8.94
CA ALA A 98 19.50 7.76 9.48
C ALA A 98 18.49 7.39 10.57
N CYS A 99 17.89 6.20 10.48
CA CYS A 99 17.02 5.64 11.50
C CYS A 99 17.77 4.93 12.63
N GLY A 100 19.12 4.93 12.62
CA GLY A 100 19.95 4.41 13.71
C GLY A 100 20.32 2.95 13.58
N ILE A 101 20.16 2.34 12.40
CA ILE A 101 20.70 1.00 12.13
C ILE A 101 22.20 1.08 11.88
N ASP A 102 22.97 0.27 12.59
CA ASP A 102 24.38 0.02 12.28
C ASP A 102 24.50 -1.14 11.27
N LEU A 103 24.62 -0.79 9.99
CA LEU A 103 24.72 -1.77 8.89
C LEU A 103 25.93 -2.72 9.02
N ARG A 104 26.93 -2.41 9.86
CA ARG A 104 28.08 -3.25 10.09
C ARG A 104 27.85 -4.33 11.15
N ALA A 105 26.84 -4.09 12.01
CA ALA A 105 26.49 -4.99 13.11
C ALA A 105 25.40 -5.99 12.73
N HIS A 106 24.74 -5.79 11.61
CA HIS A 106 23.54 -6.53 11.19
C HIS A 106 23.67 -7.07 9.77
N ASP A 107 23.00 -8.18 9.50
CA ASP A 107 22.91 -8.78 8.17
C ASP A 107 21.75 -8.13 7.38
N VAL A 108 22.11 -7.33 6.37
CA VAL A 108 21.13 -6.71 5.45
C VAL A 108 21.30 -7.33 4.08
N ARG A 109 20.26 -8.01 3.60
CA ARG A 109 20.24 -8.72 2.32
C ARG A 109 19.16 -8.22 1.40
N PHE A 110 19.52 -8.10 0.12
CA PHE A 110 18.57 -7.89 -0.97
C PHE A 110 18.37 -9.25 -1.66
N GLU A 111 17.19 -9.81 -1.55
CA GLU A 111 16.82 -11.07 -2.19
C GLU A 111 15.82 -10.79 -3.30
N GLU A 112 15.99 -11.40 -4.47
CA GLU A 112 15.10 -11.21 -5.60
C GLU A 112 13.66 -11.57 -5.22
N ASP A 113 12.76 -10.61 -5.41
CA ASP A 113 11.33 -10.78 -5.19
C ASP A 113 10.54 -9.88 -6.16
N ASN A 114 9.95 -10.51 -7.18
CA ASN A 114 9.17 -9.83 -8.18
C ASN A 114 7.75 -9.58 -7.65
N TRP A 115 7.31 -8.35 -7.75
CA TRP A 115 6.03 -7.92 -7.24
C TRP A 115 4.97 -7.83 -8.33
N GLU A 116 3.74 -8.22 -8.02
CA GLU A 116 2.58 -8.02 -8.88
C GLU A 116 1.32 -7.66 -8.10
N SER A 117 0.44 -6.90 -8.75
CA SER A 117 -0.91 -6.61 -8.28
C SER A 117 -1.92 -6.85 -9.39
N PRO A 118 -2.58 -8.02 -9.40
CA PRO A 118 -3.56 -8.35 -10.43
C PRO A 118 -4.71 -7.35 -10.53
N THR A 119 -5.15 -6.78 -9.39
CA THR A 119 -6.24 -5.80 -9.34
C THR A 119 -5.86 -4.44 -9.90
N LEU A 120 -4.58 -4.04 -9.84
CA LEU A 120 -4.09 -2.81 -10.42
C LEU A 120 -3.59 -2.98 -11.88
N GLY A 121 -3.48 -4.22 -12.35
CA GLY A 121 -2.81 -4.47 -13.63
C GLY A 121 -1.37 -3.95 -13.61
N ALA A 122 -0.68 -4.17 -12.49
CA ALA A 122 0.66 -3.67 -12.22
C ALA A 122 1.60 -4.80 -11.87
N TRP A 123 2.87 -4.67 -12.28
CA TRP A 123 3.95 -5.55 -11.87
C TRP A 123 5.30 -4.84 -11.97
N GLY A 124 6.29 -5.37 -11.28
CA GLY A 124 7.66 -4.88 -11.31
C GLY A 124 8.65 -5.94 -10.86
N ILE A 125 9.91 -5.70 -11.18
CA ILE A 125 11.06 -6.50 -10.72
C ILE A 125 11.67 -5.83 -9.51
N GLY A 126 12.20 -6.62 -8.56
CA GLY A 126 12.81 -6.01 -7.39
C GLY A 126 13.30 -7.00 -6.36
N TRP A 127 13.33 -6.53 -5.13
CA TRP A 127 13.85 -7.28 -4.00
C TRP A 127 12.99 -7.11 -2.75
N GLN A 128 12.92 -8.16 -1.95
CA GLN A 128 12.68 -8.00 -0.53
C GLN A 128 14.00 -7.64 0.17
N VAL A 129 13.96 -6.75 1.15
CA VAL A 129 15.11 -6.44 1.98
C VAL A 129 14.93 -7.07 3.34
N LEU A 130 15.84 -7.98 3.67
CA LEU A 130 15.87 -8.70 4.94
C LEU A 130 16.88 -8.03 5.90
N TYR A 131 16.44 -7.78 7.12
CA TYR A 131 17.26 -7.35 8.24
C TYR A 131 17.32 -8.49 9.25
N ASP A 132 18.46 -9.09 9.46
CA ASP A 132 18.66 -10.30 10.28
C ASP A 132 17.62 -11.40 9.99
N GLY A 133 17.25 -11.54 8.71
CA GLY A 133 16.26 -12.52 8.24
C GLY A 133 14.79 -12.06 8.33
N LEU A 134 14.51 -10.88 8.87
CA LEU A 134 13.16 -10.28 8.87
C LEU A 134 13.01 -9.34 7.67
N GLU A 135 12.02 -9.60 6.82
CA GLU A 135 11.66 -8.67 5.74
C GLU A 135 11.14 -7.35 6.31
N ILE A 136 11.85 -6.25 6.03
CA ILE A 136 11.49 -4.91 6.48
C ILE A 136 11.05 -3.98 5.34
N THR A 137 11.44 -4.27 4.10
CA THR A 137 11.14 -3.42 2.95
C THR A 137 11.00 -4.23 1.68
N GLN A 138 10.07 -3.82 0.82
CA GLN A 138 9.94 -4.26 -0.56
C GLN A 138 10.44 -3.15 -1.49
N PHE A 139 11.35 -3.49 -2.40
CA PHE A 139 11.78 -2.67 -3.53
C PHE A 139 11.05 -3.11 -4.79
N THR A 140 10.55 -2.17 -5.58
CA THR A 140 9.90 -2.50 -6.85
C THR A 140 10.24 -1.48 -7.92
N TYR A 141 10.91 -1.92 -8.99
CA TYR A 141 11.02 -1.15 -10.22
C TYR A 141 9.81 -1.47 -11.09
N PHE A 142 8.89 -0.52 -11.17
CA PHE A 142 7.64 -0.72 -11.90
C PHE A 142 7.89 -0.85 -13.40
N GLN A 143 7.40 -1.93 -13.97
CA GLN A 143 7.40 -2.17 -15.42
C GLN A 143 6.06 -1.80 -16.04
N GLN A 144 4.97 -2.07 -15.32
CA GLN A 144 3.61 -1.81 -15.77
C GLN A 144 2.73 -1.35 -14.61
N ALA A 145 1.80 -0.44 -14.87
CA ALA A 145 0.72 -0.04 -13.97
C ALA A 145 -0.53 0.30 -14.77
N GLY A 146 -1.70 -0.10 -14.27
CA GLY A 146 -2.97 0.12 -14.99
C GLY A 146 -2.99 -0.52 -16.38
N GLY A 147 -2.24 -1.61 -16.57
CA GLY A 147 -2.09 -2.28 -17.86
C GLY A 147 -1.29 -1.50 -18.90
N GLN A 148 -0.53 -0.47 -18.50
CA GLN A 148 0.31 0.35 -19.37
C GLN A 148 1.78 0.16 -19.00
N ASP A 149 2.63 -0.03 -20.01
CA ASP A 149 4.08 -0.08 -19.84
C ASP A 149 4.60 1.31 -19.44
N LEU A 150 5.54 1.35 -18.52
CA LEU A 150 6.01 2.58 -17.90
C LEU A 150 7.33 3.07 -18.51
N SER A 151 7.37 4.37 -18.78
CA SER A 151 8.59 5.07 -19.18
C SER A 151 8.47 6.56 -18.80
N PRO A 152 9.40 7.10 -17.99
CA PRO A 152 10.55 6.40 -17.39
C PRO A 152 10.13 5.40 -16.31
N ILE A 153 11.02 4.44 -16.03
CA ILE A 153 10.85 3.50 -14.93
C ILE A 153 10.95 4.26 -13.60
N SER A 154 10.03 3.98 -12.68
CA SER A 154 10.06 4.44 -11.31
C SER A 154 10.46 3.30 -10.36
N VAL A 155 11.00 3.66 -9.20
CA VAL A 155 11.22 2.72 -8.11
C VAL A 155 10.32 3.07 -6.93
N GLU A 156 9.71 2.05 -6.36
CA GLU A 156 8.94 2.09 -5.13
C GLU A 156 9.74 1.44 -4.00
N LEU A 157 9.84 2.12 -2.86
CA LEU A 157 10.35 1.57 -1.61
C LEU A 157 9.21 1.51 -0.61
N THR A 158 8.82 0.30 -0.22
CA THR A 158 7.73 0.06 0.73
C THR A 158 8.29 -0.47 2.04
N TYR A 159 8.51 0.41 3.01
CA TYR A 159 8.94 0.00 4.36
C TYR A 159 7.73 -0.52 5.13
N GLY A 160 7.83 -1.72 5.68
CA GLY A 160 6.87 -2.24 6.67
C GLY A 160 7.20 -1.66 8.05
N LEU A 161 6.51 -0.58 8.44
CA LEU A 161 6.90 0.21 9.62
C LEU A 161 6.91 -0.60 10.91
N GLU A 162 5.96 -1.51 11.10
CA GLU A 162 5.92 -2.37 12.29
C GLU A 162 7.14 -3.29 12.36
N ARG A 163 7.47 -3.96 11.27
CA ARG A 163 8.63 -4.87 11.21
C ARG A 163 9.94 -4.09 11.36
N PHE A 164 10.04 -2.93 10.72
CA PHE A 164 11.21 -2.07 10.87
C PHE A 164 11.36 -1.56 12.31
N ALA A 165 10.27 -1.14 12.95
CA ALA A 165 10.29 -0.75 14.37
C ALA A 165 10.65 -1.91 15.29
N MET A 166 10.18 -3.14 15.01
CA MET A 166 10.56 -4.34 15.77
C MET A 166 12.06 -4.59 15.68
N ALA A 167 12.65 -4.49 14.50
CA ALA A 167 14.09 -4.59 14.28
C ALA A 167 14.86 -3.54 15.10
N LEU A 168 14.43 -2.28 15.07
CA LEU A 168 15.06 -1.17 15.80
C LEU A 168 14.93 -1.27 17.33
N GLN A 169 13.81 -1.81 17.83
CA GLN A 169 13.55 -1.92 19.26
C GLN A 169 13.98 -3.28 19.83
N GLY A 170 14.37 -4.23 18.99
CA GLY A 170 14.81 -5.56 19.43
C GLY A 170 13.67 -6.35 20.08
N VAL A 171 12.46 -6.28 19.54
CA VAL A 171 11.28 -7.00 20.04
C VAL A 171 10.75 -7.98 18.99
N ASP A 172 10.23 -9.13 19.45
CA ASP A 172 9.74 -10.20 18.57
C ASP A 172 8.21 -10.15 18.38
N ASN A 173 7.53 -9.22 19.07
CA ASN A 173 6.08 -9.08 19.00
C ASN A 173 5.72 -7.61 18.78
N VAL A 174 4.93 -7.34 17.76
CA VAL A 174 4.48 -5.98 17.39
C VAL A 174 3.77 -5.26 18.54
N TYR A 175 3.07 -5.99 19.41
CA TYR A 175 2.35 -5.40 20.53
C TYR A 175 3.25 -4.95 21.69
N ASP A 176 4.54 -5.32 21.65
CA ASP A 176 5.55 -4.90 22.64
C ASP A 176 6.32 -3.66 22.16
N LEU A 177 6.08 -3.19 20.94
CA LEU A 177 6.63 -1.94 20.43
C LEU A 177 6.22 -0.75 21.30
N GLN A 178 7.15 0.18 21.51
CA GLN A 178 6.86 1.51 22.02
C GLN A 178 6.38 2.41 20.90
N TRP A 179 5.10 2.80 20.95
CA TRP A 179 4.52 3.78 20.02
C TRP A 179 5.06 5.19 20.28
N ALA A 180 5.03 5.58 21.55
CA ALA A 180 5.56 6.83 22.07
C ALA A 180 6.17 6.55 23.46
N PRO A 181 6.90 7.49 24.10
CA PRO A 181 7.38 7.29 25.46
C PRO A 181 6.25 6.92 26.42
N GLY A 182 6.31 5.72 27.01
CA GLY A 182 5.31 5.22 27.94
C GLY A 182 3.99 4.75 27.34
N VAL A 183 3.88 4.67 26.01
CA VAL A 183 2.67 4.17 25.31
C VAL A 183 3.08 3.03 24.37
N SER A 184 2.54 1.85 24.60
CA SER A 184 2.80 0.68 23.77
C SER A 184 1.92 0.64 22.51
N TYR A 185 2.37 -0.09 21.48
CA TYR A 185 1.57 -0.40 20.28
C TYR A 185 0.29 -1.17 20.67
N ARG A 186 0.36 -2.02 21.69
CA ARG A 186 -0.77 -2.76 22.27
C ARG A 186 -1.91 -1.82 22.71
N GLU A 187 -1.57 -0.78 23.44
CA GLU A 187 -2.57 0.19 23.92
C GLU A 187 -3.25 0.94 22.77
N VAL A 188 -2.51 1.21 21.69
CA VAL A 188 -3.02 1.96 20.54
C VAL A 188 -3.82 1.07 19.57
N ARG A 189 -3.40 -0.20 19.37
CA ARG A 189 -3.83 -0.98 18.19
C ARG A 189 -4.52 -2.31 18.49
N LEU A 190 -4.31 -2.92 19.66
CA LEU A 190 -4.81 -4.27 19.93
C LEU A 190 -6.33 -4.39 19.82
N ARG A 191 -7.06 -3.42 20.35
CA ARG A 191 -8.53 -3.43 20.29
C ARG A 191 -9.03 -3.30 18.85
N ASP A 192 -8.43 -2.41 18.06
CA ASP A 192 -8.75 -2.25 16.63
C ASP A 192 -8.49 -3.56 15.86
N GLU A 193 -7.34 -4.21 16.09
CA GLU A 193 -7.03 -5.52 15.48
C GLU A 193 -8.07 -6.59 15.80
N ILE A 194 -8.48 -6.71 17.07
CA ILE A 194 -9.46 -7.71 17.50
C ILE A 194 -10.83 -7.45 16.84
N GLU A 195 -11.30 -6.22 16.88
CA GLU A 195 -12.63 -5.86 16.36
C GLU A 195 -12.65 -5.96 14.82
N GLN A 196 -11.59 -5.52 14.14
CA GLN A 196 -11.47 -5.61 12.68
C GLN A 196 -11.33 -7.07 12.20
N SER A 197 -10.62 -7.91 12.94
CA SER A 197 -10.54 -9.34 12.63
C SER A 197 -11.90 -10.01 12.72
N LYS A 198 -12.68 -9.71 13.78
CA LYS A 198 -14.07 -10.22 13.91
C LYS A 198 -14.93 -9.78 12.73
N TYR A 199 -14.85 -8.52 12.36
CA TYR A 199 -15.57 -7.98 11.21
C TYR A 199 -15.15 -8.67 9.91
N ALA A 200 -13.86 -8.77 9.63
CA ALA A 200 -13.33 -9.34 8.40
C ALA A 200 -13.73 -10.81 8.21
N PHE A 201 -13.82 -11.58 9.30
CA PHE A 201 -14.25 -12.97 9.26
C PHE A 201 -15.76 -13.15 9.43
N GLY A 202 -16.54 -12.10 9.29
CA GLY A 202 -18.00 -12.16 9.33
C GLY A 202 -18.60 -12.49 10.69
N GLN A 203 -17.84 -12.30 11.79
CA GLN A 203 -18.32 -12.52 13.16
C GLN A 203 -19.23 -11.37 13.62
N VAL A 204 -20.34 -11.20 12.91
CA VAL A 204 -21.32 -10.15 13.16
C VAL A 204 -22.68 -10.81 13.41
N GLN A 205 -23.45 -10.29 14.35
CA GLN A 205 -24.80 -10.80 14.67
C GLN A 205 -25.81 -10.37 13.60
N LEU A 206 -25.83 -11.09 12.49
CA LEU A 206 -26.74 -10.90 11.37
C LEU A 206 -27.36 -12.24 10.98
N PRO A 207 -28.57 -12.27 10.39
CA PRO A 207 -29.10 -13.46 9.73
C PRO A 207 -28.12 -14.04 8.71
N GLU A 208 -28.17 -15.34 8.53
CA GLU A 208 -27.29 -16.05 7.60
C GLU A 208 -27.35 -15.44 6.20
N GLY A 209 -26.17 -15.24 5.59
CA GLY A 209 -26.03 -14.67 4.26
C GLY A 209 -26.07 -13.15 4.18
N GLN A 210 -26.67 -12.44 5.15
CA GLN A 210 -26.83 -10.98 5.07
C GLN A 210 -25.50 -10.22 5.06
N PHE A 211 -24.47 -10.70 5.74
CA PHE A 211 -23.15 -10.08 5.70
C PHE A 211 -22.58 -10.06 4.27
N ALA A 212 -22.65 -11.21 3.61
CA ALA A 212 -22.17 -11.34 2.22
C ALA A 212 -23.04 -10.54 1.24
N GLU A 213 -24.36 -10.59 1.40
CA GLU A 213 -25.32 -9.85 0.57
C GLU A 213 -25.05 -8.34 0.65
N PHE A 214 -24.90 -7.78 1.86
CA PHE A 214 -24.57 -6.38 2.07
C PHE A 214 -23.29 -5.97 1.33
N HIS A 215 -22.21 -6.74 1.47
CA HIS A 215 -20.94 -6.42 0.84
C HIS A 215 -20.98 -6.57 -0.70
N ARG A 216 -21.73 -7.55 -1.21
CA ARG A 216 -21.98 -7.70 -2.66
C ARG A 216 -22.75 -6.53 -3.24
N ASP A 217 -23.82 -6.09 -2.56
CA ASP A 217 -24.63 -4.94 -2.99
C ASP A 217 -23.79 -3.66 -3.00
N MET A 218 -23.05 -3.40 -1.92
CA MET A 218 -22.14 -2.26 -1.84
C MET A 218 -21.06 -2.30 -2.91
N PHE A 219 -20.46 -3.47 -3.18
CA PHE A 219 -19.50 -3.63 -4.27
C PHE A 219 -20.12 -3.27 -5.62
N ASN A 220 -21.27 -3.82 -5.94
CA ASN A 220 -21.94 -3.58 -7.23
C ASN A 220 -22.27 -2.10 -7.42
N ARG A 221 -22.83 -1.44 -6.41
CA ARG A 221 -23.16 0.00 -6.46
C ARG A 221 -21.92 0.87 -6.63
N ASN A 222 -20.84 0.59 -5.88
CA ASN A 222 -19.58 1.31 -6.00
C ASN A 222 -18.94 1.09 -7.38
N TYR A 223 -19.02 -0.12 -7.91
CA TYR A 223 -18.50 -0.46 -9.23
C TYR A 223 -19.21 0.31 -10.35
N ASP A 224 -20.54 0.33 -10.33
CA ASP A 224 -21.33 1.02 -11.35
C ASP A 224 -21.14 2.54 -11.24
N PHE A 225 -21.03 3.07 -10.02
CA PHE A 225 -20.77 4.49 -9.81
C PHE A 225 -19.36 4.90 -10.24
N ALA A 226 -18.33 4.08 -9.95
CA ALA A 226 -16.99 4.31 -10.45
C ALA A 226 -16.93 4.42 -11.98
N LYS A 227 -17.67 3.57 -12.70
CA LYS A 227 -17.79 3.65 -14.17
C LYS A 227 -18.41 4.97 -14.61
N ALA A 228 -19.50 5.39 -13.97
CA ALA A 228 -20.14 6.67 -14.30
C ALA A 228 -19.19 7.87 -14.05
N LEU A 229 -18.35 7.81 -13.01
CA LEU A 229 -17.34 8.83 -12.74
C LEU A 229 -16.25 8.84 -13.83
N ILE A 230 -15.77 7.66 -14.28
CA ILE A 230 -14.83 7.55 -15.39
C ILE A 230 -15.42 8.15 -16.66
N ASP A 231 -16.65 7.79 -17.00
CA ASP A 231 -17.37 8.30 -18.19
C ASP A 231 -17.58 9.83 -18.13
N SER A 232 -17.60 10.40 -16.92
CA SER A 232 -17.69 11.84 -16.67
C SER A 232 -16.34 12.55 -16.62
N GLY A 233 -15.20 11.85 -16.79
CA GLY A 233 -13.86 12.41 -16.67
C GLY A 233 -13.38 12.70 -15.25
N LEU A 234 -14.10 12.20 -14.23
CA LEU A 234 -13.81 12.42 -12.81
C LEU A 234 -12.88 11.30 -12.27
N VAL A 235 -11.62 11.34 -12.67
CA VAL A 235 -10.64 10.25 -12.46
C VAL A 235 -10.33 10.02 -10.99
N LEU A 236 -10.06 11.07 -10.20
CA LEU A 236 -9.72 10.92 -8.77
C LEU A 236 -10.88 10.36 -7.94
N PRO A 237 -12.12 10.88 -8.03
CA PRO A 237 -13.26 10.25 -7.38
C PRO A 237 -13.52 8.81 -7.86
N ALA A 238 -13.26 8.52 -9.15
CA ALA A 238 -13.39 7.15 -9.67
C ALA A 238 -12.39 6.20 -8.99
N LEU A 239 -11.16 6.66 -8.72
CA LEU A 239 -10.17 5.88 -7.99
C LEU A 239 -10.64 5.59 -6.56
N ASP A 240 -11.22 6.54 -5.84
CA ASP A 240 -11.77 6.31 -4.50
C ASP A 240 -12.79 5.16 -4.49
N TYR A 241 -13.69 5.13 -5.48
CA TYR A 241 -14.69 4.06 -5.60
C TYR A 241 -14.07 2.73 -6.08
N CYS A 242 -13.02 2.75 -6.88
CA CYS A 242 -12.24 1.56 -7.21
C CYS A 242 -11.57 0.96 -5.96
N LEU A 243 -10.99 1.79 -5.09
CA LEU A 243 -10.40 1.38 -3.81
C LEU A 243 -11.44 0.78 -2.87
N LYS A 244 -12.65 1.39 -2.78
CA LYS A 244 -13.77 0.83 -2.02
C LYS A 244 -14.18 -0.54 -2.56
N CYS A 245 -14.24 -0.72 -3.87
CA CYS A 245 -14.50 -2.03 -4.48
C CYS A 245 -13.42 -3.05 -4.09
N SER A 246 -12.15 -2.68 -4.15
CA SER A 246 -11.03 -3.54 -3.74
C SER A 246 -11.15 -3.96 -2.27
N HIS A 247 -11.45 -3.02 -1.37
CA HIS A 247 -11.62 -3.32 0.06
C HIS A 247 -12.82 -4.26 0.31
N LEU A 248 -13.97 -4.00 -0.28
CA LEU A 248 -15.17 -4.84 -0.15
C LEU A 248 -14.92 -6.27 -0.67
N PHE A 249 -14.21 -6.41 -1.79
CA PHE A 249 -13.76 -7.69 -2.30
C PHE A 249 -12.88 -8.42 -1.28
N ASN A 250 -11.90 -7.74 -0.70
CA ASN A 250 -10.99 -8.34 0.29
C ASN A 250 -11.74 -8.79 1.56
N VAL A 251 -12.80 -8.09 1.97
CA VAL A 251 -13.66 -8.51 3.09
C VAL A 251 -14.49 -9.75 2.71
N LEU A 252 -15.08 -9.79 1.51
CA LEU A 252 -15.81 -10.96 1.01
C LEU A 252 -14.92 -12.20 0.93
N ASP A 253 -13.67 -12.03 0.46
CA ASP A 253 -12.69 -13.11 0.36
C ASP A 253 -12.28 -13.60 1.75
N ALA A 254 -11.94 -12.71 2.67
CA ALA A 254 -11.53 -13.03 4.03
C ALA A 254 -12.62 -13.74 4.84
N SER A 255 -13.88 -13.33 4.67
CA SER A 255 -15.02 -13.94 5.36
C SER A 255 -15.41 -15.32 4.81
N GLY A 256 -14.76 -15.79 3.73
CA GLY A 256 -15.12 -17.05 3.07
C GLY A 256 -16.45 -17.00 2.34
N SER A 257 -16.98 -15.79 2.08
CA SER A 257 -18.29 -15.60 1.46
C SER A 257 -18.29 -15.81 -0.05
N ILE A 258 -17.13 -15.98 -0.67
CA ILE A 258 -16.97 -16.16 -2.13
C ILE A 258 -16.10 -17.37 -2.45
N GLY A 259 -16.45 -18.09 -3.52
CA GLY A 259 -15.68 -19.20 -4.05
C GLY A 259 -14.57 -18.74 -5.02
N VAL A 260 -13.71 -19.68 -5.44
CA VAL A 260 -12.54 -19.40 -6.30
C VAL A 260 -12.94 -18.73 -7.61
N THR A 261 -13.98 -19.21 -8.28
CA THR A 261 -14.46 -18.64 -9.55
C THR A 261 -14.98 -17.21 -9.36
N GLU A 262 -15.74 -16.99 -8.30
CA GLU A 262 -16.29 -15.69 -7.96
C GLU A 262 -15.17 -14.69 -7.59
N ARG A 263 -14.16 -15.14 -6.84
CA ARG A 263 -12.95 -14.37 -6.52
C ARG A 263 -12.25 -13.85 -7.78
N THR A 264 -12.06 -14.71 -8.79
CA THR A 264 -11.46 -14.30 -10.06
C THR A 264 -12.29 -13.23 -10.78
N ALA A 265 -13.62 -13.32 -10.74
CA ALA A 265 -14.52 -12.32 -11.33
C ALA A 265 -14.42 -10.96 -10.61
N TYR A 266 -14.31 -10.92 -9.29
CA TYR A 266 -14.09 -9.68 -8.54
C TYR A 266 -12.75 -9.04 -8.86
N ILE A 267 -11.66 -9.81 -8.90
CA ILE A 267 -10.31 -9.34 -9.29
C ILE A 267 -10.38 -8.67 -10.67
N LEU A 268 -11.02 -9.34 -11.64
CA LEU A 268 -11.15 -8.80 -12.99
C LEU A 268 -11.93 -7.48 -13.03
N ARG A 269 -13.02 -7.37 -12.26
CA ARG A 269 -13.84 -6.14 -12.21
C ARG A 269 -13.05 -4.98 -11.60
N VAL A 270 -12.33 -5.18 -10.50
CA VAL A 270 -11.48 -4.14 -9.90
C VAL A 270 -10.38 -3.73 -10.90
N ARG A 271 -9.73 -4.71 -11.56
CA ARG A 271 -8.74 -4.44 -12.60
C ARG A 271 -9.30 -3.62 -13.76
N GLN A 272 -10.51 -3.89 -14.20
CA GLN A 272 -11.16 -3.12 -15.28
C GLN A 272 -11.30 -1.65 -14.90
N LEU A 273 -11.72 -1.34 -13.65
CA LEU A 273 -11.77 0.04 -13.17
C LEU A 273 -10.38 0.66 -13.12
N ALA A 274 -9.40 -0.01 -12.52
CA ALA A 274 -8.03 0.48 -12.39
C ALA A 274 -7.41 0.80 -13.75
N VAL A 275 -7.57 -0.09 -14.74
CA VAL A 275 -7.07 0.12 -16.11
C VAL A 275 -7.78 1.30 -16.79
N ALA A 276 -9.09 1.43 -16.64
CA ALA A 276 -9.84 2.54 -17.23
C ALA A 276 -9.42 3.90 -16.61
N ILE A 277 -9.26 3.93 -15.29
CA ILE A 277 -8.77 5.09 -14.53
C ILE A 277 -7.36 5.49 -14.99
N ALA A 278 -6.44 4.52 -15.07
CA ALA A 278 -5.06 4.75 -15.52
C ALA A 278 -5.01 5.32 -16.95
N LYS A 279 -5.82 4.80 -17.86
CA LYS A 279 -5.91 5.32 -19.23
C LYS A 279 -6.44 6.74 -19.30
N ALA A 280 -7.48 7.04 -18.50
CA ALA A 280 -8.06 8.39 -18.44
C ALA A 280 -7.05 9.40 -17.88
N TRP A 281 -6.32 9.03 -16.83
CA TRP A 281 -5.27 9.85 -16.24
C TRP A 281 -4.12 10.13 -17.21
N ALA A 282 -3.52 9.10 -17.81
CA ALA A 282 -2.41 9.26 -18.74
C ALA A 282 -2.81 10.06 -20.00
N GLY A 283 -4.04 9.92 -20.46
CA GLY A 283 -4.57 10.72 -21.57
C GLY A 283 -4.69 12.21 -21.22
N ALA A 284 -5.06 12.55 -20.01
CA ALA A 284 -5.13 13.94 -19.55
C ALA A 284 -3.73 14.57 -19.39
N GLU A 285 -2.76 13.86 -18.80
CA GLU A 285 -1.37 14.35 -18.66
C GLU A 285 -0.71 14.65 -20.03
N ILE A 286 -0.94 13.80 -21.03
CA ILE A 286 -0.41 14.03 -22.38
C ILE A 286 -1.03 15.29 -23.00
N ALA A 287 -2.32 15.51 -22.80
CA ALA A 287 -3.02 16.70 -23.30
C ALA A 287 -2.54 17.99 -22.64
N GLU A 288 -2.33 17.99 -21.31
CA GLU A 288 -1.79 19.14 -20.55
C GLU A 288 -0.35 19.43 -20.93
N GLY A 289 0.51 18.42 -21.07
CA GLY A 289 1.90 18.57 -21.50
C GLY A 289 2.02 19.18 -22.90
N ALA A 290 1.12 18.88 -23.81
CA ALA A 290 1.07 19.45 -25.15
C ALA A 290 0.67 20.94 -25.17
N THR A 291 -0.11 21.40 -24.18
CA THR A 291 -0.55 22.80 -24.06
C THR A 291 0.48 23.73 -23.41
N HIS A 292 1.40 23.20 -22.62
CA HIS A 292 2.47 23.96 -21.96
C HIS A 292 3.80 23.97 -22.72
N GLY A 293 3.92 23.21 -23.79
CA GLY A 293 5.11 23.12 -24.64
C GLY A 293 5.04 23.92 -25.94
N SER A 294 4.03 24.79 -26.11
CA SER A 294 3.85 25.66 -27.30
C SER A 294 4.13 27.13 -27.02
#